data_9aa499e5e178663ad2ff4717e98c0ced
#
_entry.id   9aa499e5e178663ad2ff4717e98c0ced
#
_cell.length_a   1.000
_cell.length_b   1.000
_cell.length_c   1.000
_cell.angle_alpha   90.00
_cell.angle_beta   90.00
_cell.angle_gamma   90.00
#
_symmetry.space_group_name_H-M   'P 1'
#
loop_
_entity.id
_entity.type
_entity.pdbx_description
1 polymer ?
#
loop_
_entity_poly.entity_id
_entity_poly.type
_entity_poly.pdbx_seq_one_letter_code
_entity_poly.pdbx_strand_id
1 'polypeptide(L)'
;GRNGCTTEVCVFKVTPQAQGTSLKTLVNLYTWDEEHFEAQAINIKRLYYKYKCRTAVIDANGLGIGLVDFMVKDQIDPETGELLPDFGVENDEEGFYKKFKTADTEIDAMYLVKANAPINTEAHTYVQTQLSSGKIKFLIDENQAKVKLMSTKVGQNMDNDKRAEYLKPFTLT
;
A
#
# COMPACT_ATOMS: atom_id res chain seq x y z
N GLY A 1 4.44 0.11 -15.31
CA GLY A 1 3.43 0.24 -16.35
C GLY A 1 3.87 1.18 -17.44
N ARG A 2 3.73 0.81 -18.69
CA ARG A 2 3.98 1.73 -19.80
C ARG A 2 2.72 2.58 -20.01
N ASN A 3 2.89 3.90 -20.01
CA ASN A 3 1.88 4.93 -20.28
C ASN A 3 0.78 5.06 -19.22
N GLY A 4 1.03 5.87 -18.20
CA GLY A 4 -0.01 6.39 -17.31
C GLY A 4 -0.50 5.45 -16.21
N CYS A 5 0.27 4.41 -15.85
CA CYS A 5 -0.06 3.58 -14.70
C CYS A 5 0.67 4.08 -13.46
N THR A 6 -0.09 4.48 -12.48
CA THR A 6 0.37 4.89 -11.15
C THR A 6 0.35 3.69 -10.21
N THR A 7 1.37 3.56 -9.37
CA THR A 7 1.39 2.60 -8.26
C THR A 7 1.13 3.31 -6.96
N GLU A 8 0.11 2.86 -6.24
CA GLU A 8 -0.27 3.39 -4.93
C GLU A 8 0.15 2.42 -3.82
N VAL A 9 0.87 2.92 -2.82
CA VAL A 9 1.30 2.14 -1.66
C VAL A 9 0.77 2.76 -0.39
N CYS A 10 -0.14 2.04 0.27
CA CYS A 10 -0.72 2.43 1.54
C CYS A 10 -0.03 1.72 2.70
N VAL A 11 0.44 2.46 3.68
CA VAL A 11 1.00 1.91 4.92
C VAL A 11 -0.02 2.04 6.04
N PHE A 12 -0.43 0.89 6.58
CA PHE A 12 -1.40 0.82 7.67
C PHE A 12 -0.78 0.31 8.97
N LYS A 13 -1.08 1.00 10.06
CA LYS A 13 -0.92 0.46 11.41
C LYS A 13 -2.19 -0.28 11.80
N VAL A 14 -2.05 -1.57 12.10
CA VAL A 14 -3.15 -2.42 12.59
C VAL A 14 -3.01 -2.56 14.11
N THR A 15 -4.01 -2.06 14.84
CA THR A 15 -4.03 -2.11 16.30
C THR A 15 -5.14 -3.07 16.74
N PRO A 16 -4.79 -4.21 17.38
CA PRO A 16 -5.78 -5.11 17.95
C PRO A 16 -6.70 -4.39 18.93
N GLN A 17 -7.95 -4.79 18.97
CA GLN A 17 -8.94 -4.29 19.91
C GLN A 17 -9.35 -5.40 20.86
N ALA A 18 -9.74 -5.05 22.08
CA ALA A 18 -10.22 -6.05 23.07
C ALA A 18 -11.46 -6.79 22.58
N GLN A 19 -12.30 -6.14 21.79
CA GLN A 19 -13.49 -6.72 21.18
C GLN A 19 -13.63 -6.25 19.72
N GLY A 20 -14.13 -7.15 18.87
CA GLY A 20 -14.41 -6.87 17.46
C GLY A 20 -13.16 -6.81 16.59
N THR A 21 -13.29 -6.14 15.44
CA THR A 21 -12.22 -6.05 14.44
C THR A 21 -11.13 -5.05 14.83
N SER A 22 -9.88 -5.31 14.43
CA SER A 22 -8.75 -4.40 14.64
C SER A 22 -8.97 -3.03 14.03
N LEU A 23 -8.45 -1.99 14.69
CA LEU A 23 -8.39 -0.64 14.15
C LEU A 23 -7.26 -0.54 13.13
N LYS A 24 -7.56 -0.03 11.95
CA LYS A 24 -6.61 0.20 10.85
C LYS A 24 -6.40 1.70 10.70
N THR A 25 -5.19 2.18 10.90
CA THR A 25 -4.84 3.60 10.73
C THR A 25 -3.91 3.74 9.55
N LEU A 26 -4.31 4.47 8.52
CA LEU A 26 -3.41 4.83 7.43
C LEU A 26 -2.32 5.75 7.99
N VAL A 27 -1.06 5.31 7.95
CA VAL A 27 0.08 6.08 8.47
C VAL A 27 0.83 6.81 7.37
N ASN A 28 0.79 6.29 6.14
CA ASN A 28 1.34 6.99 4.98
C ASN A 28 0.75 6.46 3.66
N LEU A 29 0.87 7.28 2.62
CA LEU A 29 0.49 6.97 1.26
C LEU A 29 1.63 7.41 0.34
N TYR A 30 2.04 6.54 -0.56
CA TYR A 30 3.05 6.80 -1.59
C TYR A 30 2.44 6.56 -2.95
N THR A 31 2.75 7.44 -3.87
CA THR A 31 2.32 7.38 -5.27
C THR A 31 3.56 7.39 -6.15
N TRP A 32 3.70 6.40 -7.03
CA TRP A 32 4.80 6.30 -7.96
C TRP A 32 4.29 6.23 -9.38
N ASP A 33 4.75 7.15 -10.20
CA ASP A 33 4.38 7.25 -11.61
C ASP A 33 5.47 6.63 -12.47
N GLU A 34 5.08 5.72 -13.36
CA GLU A 34 5.92 5.13 -14.41
C GLU A 34 7.23 4.46 -13.94
N GLU A 35 7.37 4.12 -12.67
CA GLU A 35 8.55 3.44 -12.15
C GLU A 35 8.65 1.99 -12.65
N HIS A 36 9.87 1.55 -12.92
CA HIS A 36 10.16 0.15 -13.25
C HIS A 36 9.90 -0.75 -12.03
N PHE A 37 9.44 -1.99 -12.27
CA PHE A 37 9.10 -2.92 -11.18
C PHE A 37 10.25 -3.21 -10.23
N GLU A 38 11.49 -3.23 -10.73
CA GLU A 38 12.67 -3.38 -9.88
C GLU A 38 12.82 -2.23 -8.88
N ALA A 39 12.69 -0.99 -9.34
CA ALA A 39 12.74 0.18 -8.47
C ALA A 39 11.58 0.17 -7.46
N GLN A 40 10.37 -0.21 -7.91
CA GLN A 40 9.22 -0.36 -7.02
C GLN A 40 9.46 -1.43 -5.96
N ALA A 41 10.05 -2.58 -6.32
CA ALA A 41 10.36 -3.65 -5.37
C ALA A 41 11.36 -3.18 -4.30
N ILE A 42 12.42 -2.47 -4.70
CA ILE A 42 13.39 -1.86 -3.79
C ILE A 42 12.68 -0.89 -2.84
N ASN A 43 11.86 0.00 -3.37
CA ASN A 43 11.12 0.99 -2.58
C ASN A 43 10.14 0.33 -1.59
N ILE A 44 9.42 -0.72 -2.00
CA ILE A 44 8.52 -1.47 -1.12
C ILE A 44 9.32 -2.14 0.02
N LYS A 45 10.45 -2.79 -0.29
CA LYS A 45 11.31 -3.40 0.73
C LYS A 45 11.86 -2.37 1.71
N ARG A 46 12.32 -1.21 1.23
CA ARG A 46 12.70 -0.09 2.09
C ARG A 46 11.58 0.34 3.05
N LEU A 47 10.36 0.48 2.53
CA LEU A 47 9.20 0.83 3.35
C LEU A 47 8.86 -0.26 4.35
N TYR A 48 8.94 -1.54 3.95
CA TYR A 48 8.70 -2.68 4.83
C TYR A 48 9.60 -2.61 6.07
N TYR A 49 10.90 -2.43 5.89
CA TYR A 49 11.85 -2.32 7.01
C TYR A 49 11.71 -1.00 7.77
N LYS A 50 11.52 0.12 7.08
CA LYS A 50 11.33 1.44 7.69
C LYS A 50 10.16 1.48 8.66
N TYR A 51 9.03 0.90 8.27
CA TYR A 51 7.82 0.86 9.10
C TYR A 51 7.71 -0.39 9.97
N LYS A 52 8.70 -1.29 9.90
CA LYS A 52 8.67 -2.59 10.58
C LYS A 52 7.36 -3.32 10.28
N CYS A 53 7.02 -3.39 9.00
CA CYS A 53 5.82 -4.06 8.53
C CYS A 53 5.89 -5.54 8.84
N ARG A 54 4.72 -6.16 9.01
CA ARG A 54 4.58 -7.60 9.16
C ARG A 54 4.32 -8.28 7.82
N THR A 55 3.53 -7.64 6.96
CA THR A 55 3.11 -8.20 5.67
C THR A 55 2.97 -7.08 4.65
N ALA A 56 3.38 -7.33 3.44
CA ALA A 56 3.10 -6.53 2.25
C ALA A 56 2.00 -7.23 1.44
N VAL A 57 0.84 -6.59 1.29
CA VAL A 57 -0.25 -7.11 0.46
C VAL A 57 -0.12 -6.54 -0.94
N ILE A 58 -0.06 -7.42 -1.95
CA ILE A 58 0.17 -7.03 -3.34
C ILE A 58 -0.99 -7.49 -4.20
N ASP A 59 -1.55 -6.57 -5.01
CA ASP A 59 -2.45 -6.94 -6.10
C ASP A 59 -1.64 -7.63 -7.20
N ALA A 60 -1.78 -8.95 -7.27
CA ALA A 60 -1.07 -9.81 -8.23
C ALA A 60 -1.86 -10.05 -9.52
N ASN A 61 -2.87 -9.22 -9.82
CA ASN A 61 -3.56 -9.26 -11.10
C ASN A 61 -2.76 -8.56 -12.20
N GLY A 62 -2.78 -9.15 -13.39
CA GLY A 62 -2.18 -8.55 -14.57
C GLY A 62 -0.72 -8.14 -14.37
N LEU A 63 -0.43 -6.84 -14.43
CA LEU A 63 0.92 -6.30 -14.29
C LEU A 63 1.52 -6.48 -12.89
N GLY A 64 0.70 -6.65 -11.86
CA GLY A 64 1.18 -6.82 -10.48
C GLY A 64 2.04 -8.08 -10.29
N ILE A 65 1.84 -9.11 -11.11
CA ILE A 65 2.69 -10.31 -11.09
C ILE A 65 4.15 -9.97 -11.44
N GLY A 66 4.38 -8.98 -12.32
CA GLY A 66 5.74 -8.54 -12.68
C GLY A 66 6.49 -7.90 -11.52
N LEU A 67 5.80 -7.25 -10.60
CA LEU A 67 6.39 -6.74 -9.36
C LEU A 67 6.81 -7.89 -8.43
N VAL A 68 5.97 -8.93 -8.31
CA VAL A 68 6.26 -10.10 -7.48
C VAL A 68 7.55 -10.79 -7.92
N ASP A 69 7.83 -10.87 -9.22
CA ASP A 69 9.06 -11.49 -9.78
C ASP A 69 10.35 -10.80 -9.28
N PHE A 70 10.28 -9.53 -8.93
CA PHE A 70 11.39 -8.81 -8.30
C PHE A 70 11.38 -8.91 -6.78
N MET A 71 10.19 -8.95 -6.16
CA MET A 71 10.08 -9.06 -4.70
C MET A 71 10.64 -10.39 -4.17
N VAL A 72 10.50 -11.49 -4.91
CA VAL A 72 10.99 -12.83 -4.53
C VAL A 72 12.49 -13.04 -4.81
N LYS A 73 13.23 -11.97 -5.07
CA LYS A 73 14.68 -12.00 -5.30
C LYS A 73 15.36 -11.01 -4.38
N ASP A 74 16.60 -11.30 -4.02
CA ASP A 74 17.48 -10.36 -3.37
C ASP A 74 17.66 -9.11 -4.23
N GLN A 75 17.70 -7.95 -3.60
CA GLN A 75 17.98 -6.67 -4.23
C GLN A 75 19.12 -5.99 -3.47
N ILE A 76 19.94 -5.23 -4.18
CA ILE A 76 20.88 -4.32 -3.54
C ILE A 76 20.29 -2.91 -3.57
N ASP A 77 20.18 -2.31 -2.41
CA ASP A 77 19.74 -0.91 -2.32
C ASP A 77 20.77 0.00 -3.00
N PRO A 78 20.43 0.69 -4.10
CA PRO A 78 21.39 1.51 -4.84
C PRO A 78 21.85 2.77 -4.07
N GLU A 79 21.13 3.16 -3.01
CA GLU A 79 21.50 4.33 -2.21
C GLU A 79 22.42 3.97 -1.05
N THR A 80 22.18 2.81 -0.40
CA THR A 80 22.91 2.40 0.81
C THR A 80 23.93 1.30 0.54
N GLY A 81 23.78 0.53 -0.55
CA GLY A 81 24.54 -0.68 -0.84
C GLY A 81 24.13 -1.88 0.02
N GLU A 82 23.10 -1.76 0.84
CA GLU A 82 22.63 -2.83 1.71
C GLU A 82 21.86 -3.89 0.93
N LEU A 83 21.95 -5.14 1.40
CA LEU A 83 21.15 -6.24 0.89
C LEU A 83 19.70 -6.07 1.40
N LEU A 84 18.76 -6.09 0.47
CA LEU A 84 17.33 -6.21 0.73
C LEU A 84 16.91 -7.65 0.36
N PRO A 85 16.73 -8.56 1.34
CA PRO A 85 16.47 -9.96 1.09
C PRO A 85 15.21 -10.21 0.28
N ASP A 86 15.13 -11.40 -0.32
CA ASP A 86 13.94 -11.91 -0.98
C ASP A 86 12.78 -12.06 0.02
N PHE A 87 11.55 -11.80 -0.45
CA PHE A 87 10.35 -11.94 0.36
C PHE A 87 9.63 -13.25 0.05
N GLY A 88 9.31 -14.03 1.09
CA GLY A 88 8.45 -15.19 0.98
C GLY A 88 6.99 -14.80 0.75
N VAL A 89 6.23 -15.68 0.10
CA VAL A 89 4.80 -15.55 -0.13
C VAL A 89 4.04 -16.41 0.88
N GLU A 90 3.19 -15.78 1.70
CA GLU A 90 2.41 -16.44 2.75
C GLU A 90 1.38 -17.40 2.18
N ASN A 91 0.63 -16.96 1.17
CA ASN A 91 -0.46 -17.72 0.55
C ASN A 91 -0.06 -18.48 -0.72
N ASP A 92 1.18 -19.00 -0.77
CA ASP A 92 1.70 -19.83 -1.86
C ASP A 92 1.29 -21.30 -1.67
N GLU A 93 0.01 -21.60 -1.83
CA GLU A 93 -0.53 -22.95 -1.63
C GLU A 93 0.08 -23.99 -2.58
N GLU A 94 0.32 -23.59 -3.82
CA GLU A 94 0.90 -24.46 -4.87
C GLU A 94 2.43 -24.59 -4.76
N GLY A 95 3.06 -23.79 -3.92
CA GLY A 95 4.50 -23.80 -3.71
C GLY A 95 5.31 -23.23 -4.88
N PHE A 96 4.67 -22.42 -5.72
CA PHE A 96 5.31 -21.85 -6.92
C PHE A 96 6.51 -20.97 -6.57
N TYR A 97 6.42 -20.20 -5.49
CA TYR A 97 7.46 -19.27 -5.05
C TYR A 97 8.48 -19.88 -4.09
N LYS A 98 8.22 -21.09 -3.58
CA LYS A 98 9.14 -21.79 -2.65
C LYS A 98 10.54 -21.98 -3.21
N LYS A 99 10.67 -22.16 -4.52
CA LYS A 99 11.95 -22.35 -5.22
C LYS A 99 12.88 -21.11 -5.19
N PHE A 100 12.34 -19.95 -4.88
CA PHE A 100 13.12 -18.71 -4.81
C PHE A 100 13.61 -18.42 -3.39
N LYS A 101 13.11 -19.13 -2.37
CA LYS A 101 13.50 -18.90 -0.97
C LYS A 101 14.97 -19.22 -0.76
N THR A 102 15.66 -18.33 -0.06
CA THR A 102 17.06 -18.45 0.37
C THR A 102 17.12 -18.60 1.91
N ALA A 103 18.32 -18.65 2.48
CA ALA A 103 18.49 -18.68 3.94
C ALA A 103 18.08 -17.35 4.60
N ASP A 104 18.18 -16.25 3.85
CA ASP A 104 17.89 -14.89 4.31
C ASP A 104 16.48 -14.42 3.94
N THR A 105 15.65 -15.30 3.34
CA THR A 105 14.27 -14.98 2.95
C THR A 105 13.48 -14.43 4.13
N GLU A 106 12.89 -13.25 3.93
CA GLU A 106 11.90 -12.70 4.87
C GLU A 106 10.61 -13.52 4.72
N ILE A 107 10.41 -14.47 5.65
CA ILE A 107 9.33 -15.47 5.59
C ILE A 107 7.98 -14.77 5.81
N ASP A 108 6.98 -15.17 5.00
CA ASP A 108 5.59 -14.69 5.09
C ASP A 108 5.46 -13.15 4.96
N ALA A 109 6.43 -12.53 4.29
CA ALA A 109 6.45 -11.09 4.08
C ALA A 109 5.40 -10.59 3.09
N MET A 110 4.97 -11.44 2.13
CA MET A 110 4.00 -11.06 1.10
C MET A 110 2.72 -11.88 1.16
N TYR A 111 1.59 -11.21 0.95
CA TYR A 111 0.30 -11.82 0.68
C TYR A 111 -0.19 -11.36 -0.70
N LEU A 112 -0.44 -12.29 -1.61
CA LEU A 112 -0.84 -11.99 -2.98
C LEU A 112 -2.37 -12.03 -3.12
N VAL A 113 -2.95 -10.94 -3.58
CA VAL A 113 -4.39 -10.87 -3.88
C VAL A 113 -4.58 -11.01 -5.38
N LYS A 114 -5.31 -12.03 -5.80
CA LYS A 114 -5.81 -12.20 -7.18
C LYS A 114 -7.30 -11.88 -7.18
N ALA A 115 -7.61 -10.60 -7.21
CA ALA A 115 -8.98 -10.13 -7.11
C ALA A 115 -9.80 -10.56 -8.33
N ASN A 116 -11.00 -11.02 -8.08
CA ASN A 116 -12.05 -11.28 -9.05
C ASN A 116 -13.32 -10.53 -8.63
N ALA A 117 -14.38 -10.57 -9.42
CA ALA A 117 -15.60 -9.82 -9.13
C ALA A 117 -16.23 -10.12 -7.74
N PRO A 118 -16.33 -11.38 -7.29
CA PRO A 118 -16.77 -11.70 -5.93
C PRO A 118 -15.85 -11.10 -4.84
N ILE A 119 -14.53 -11.28 -4.95
CA ILE A 119 -13.55 -10.75 -3.99
C ILE A 119 -13.62 -9.21 -3.94
N ASN A 120 -13.74 -8.55 -5.09
CA ASN A 120 -13.87 -7.10 -5.15
C ASN A 120 -15.16 -6.63 -4.44
N THR A 121 -16.28 -7.30 -4.66
CA THR A 121 -17.56 -6.98 -4.00
C THR A 121 -17.45 -7.13 -2.49
N GLU A 122 -16.86 -8.22 -2.02
CA GLU A 122 -16.62 -8.48 -0.60
C GLU A 122 -15.69 -7.42 0.01
N ALA A 123 -14.57 -7.09 -0.65
CA ALA A 123 -13.64 -6.08 -0.22
C ALA A 123 -14.31 -4.70 -0.10
N HIS A 124 -15.11 -4.29 -1.08
CA HIS A 124 -15.85 -3.03 -1.01
C HIS A 124 -16.82 -3.00 0.17
N THR A 125 -17.62 -4.07 0.35
CA THR A 125 -18.56 -4.19 1.46
C THR A 125 -17.84 -4.14 2.81
N TYR A 126 -16.70 -4.84 2.91
CA TYR A 126 -15.87 -4.84 4.10
C TYR A 126 -15.34 -3.44 4.41
N VAL A 127 -14.76 -2.74 3.43
CA VAL A 127 -14.24 -1.40 3.60
C VAL A 127 -15.33 -0.42 4.04
N GLN A 128 -16.51 -0.44 3.41
CA GLN A 128 -17.65 0.39 3.79
C GLN A 128 -18.07 0.13 5.24
N THR A 129 -18.17 -1.14 5.64
CA THR A 129 -18.51 -1.53 7.03
C THR A 129 -17.46 -1.04 8.03
N GLN A 130 -16.17 -1.19 7.69
CA GLN A 130 -15.08 -0.75 8.56
C GLN A 130 -15.02 0.78 8.69
N LEU A 131 -15.31 1.51 7.62
CA LEU A 131 -15.42 2.98 7.65
C LEU A 131 -16.60 3.42 8.51
N SER A 132 -17.78 2.88 8.27
CA SER A 132 -19.01 3.20 9.01
C SER A 132 -18.89 2.90 10.51
N SER A 133 -18.13 1.87 10.88
CA SER A 133 -17.87 1.50 12.27
C SER A 133 -16.66 2.21 12.90
N GLY A 134 -16.01 3.14 12.18
CA GLY A 134 -14.83 3.88 12.68
C GLY A 134 -13.59 3.00 12.87
N LYS A 135 -13.52 1.85 12.19
CA LYS A 135 -12.39 0.89 12.27
C LYS A 135 -11.29 1.15 11.25
N ILE A 136 -11.51 2.09 10.33
CA ILE A 136 -10.48 2.66 9.46
C ILE A 136 -10.34 4.14 9.80
N LYS A 137 -9.09 4.59 9.99
CA LYS A 137 -8.76 6.00 10.22
C LYS A 137 -7.75 6.45 9.17
N PHE A 138 -7.98 7.63 8.63
CA PHE A 138 -7.04 8.33 7.76
C PHE A 138 -6.13 9.26 8.57
N LEU A 139 -5.05 9.74 7.96
CA LEU A 139 -4.08 10.64 8.59
C LEU A 139 -4.70 11.95 9.05
N ILE A 140 -5.60 12.50 8.23
CA ILE A 140 -6.40 13.68 8.53
C ILE A 140 -7.80 13.49 7.92
N ASP A 141 -8.82 14.04 8.56
CA ASP A 141 -10.16 14.11 7.98
C ASP A 141 -10.29 15.30 7.00
N GLU A 142 -11.41 15.38 6.28
CA GLU A 142 -11.66 16.44 5.29
C GLU A 142 -11.57 17.85 5.91
N ASN A 143 -12.12 18.03 7.11
CA ASN A 143 -12.11 19.34 7.77
C ASN A 143 -10.69 19.77 8.13
N GLN A 144 -9.88 18.85 8.67
CA GLN A 144 -8.48 19.11 8.97
C GLN A 144 -7.67 19.37 7.69
N ALA A 145 -7.92 18.62 6.62
CA ALA A 145 -7.30 18.83 5.31
C ALA A 145 -7.65 20.21 4.75
N LYS A 146 -8.92 20.62 4.85
CA LYS A 146 -9.40 21.94 4.43
C LYS A 146 -8.77 23.07 5.24
N VAL A 147 -8.73 22.96 6.56
CA VAL A 147 -8.09 23.95 7.44
C VAL A 147 -6.60 24.08 7.09
N LYS A 148 -5.89 22.96 6.94
CA LYS A 148 -4.48 22.93 6.56
C LYS A 148 -4.24 23.57 5.19
N LEU A 149 -5.07 23.25 4.19
CA LEU A 149 -4.98 23.85 2.86
C LEU A 149 -5.17 25.37 2.92
N MET A 150 -6.23 25.83 3.61
CA MET A 150 -6.57 27.25 3.71
C MET A 150 -5.57 28.06 4.57
N SER A 151 -4.75 27.41 5.38
CA SER A 151 -3.65 28.07 6.10
C SER A 151 -2.47 28.41 5.20
N THR A 152 -2.43 27.89 3.97
CA THR A 152 -1.36 28.15 3.01
C THR A 152 -1.77 29.22 1.98
N LYS A 153 -0.78 30.01 1.50
CA LYS A 153 -1.01 30.97 0.40
C LYS A 153 -1.50 30.31 -0.88
N VAL A 154 -1.03 29.10 -1.17
CA VAL A 154 -1.44 28.31 -2.35
C VAL A 154 -2.92 27.95 -2.22
N GLY A 155 -3.35 27.41 -1.09
CA GLY A 155 -4.74 27.02 -0.85
C GLY A 155 -5.71 28.19 -0.86
N GLN A 156 -5.29 29.37 -0.34
CA GLN A 156 -6.08 30.59 -0.35
C GLN A 156 -6.34 31.10 -1.80
N ASN A 157 -5.35 30.96 -2.68
CA ASN A 157 -5.42 31.39 -4.07
C ASN A 157 -5.92 30.31 -5.05
N MET A 158 -6.23 29.13 -4.55
CA MET A 158 -6.71 28.01 -5.34
C MET A 158 -8.20 28.20 -5.68
N ASP A 159 -8.58 27.97 -6.95
CA ASP A 159 -9.98 27.96 -7.36
C ASP A 159 -10.76 26.81 -6.69
N ASN A 160 -12.10 26.88 -6.77
CA ASN A 160 -12.96 25.91 -6.09
C ASN A 160 -12.81 24.50 -6.67
N ASP A 161 -12.59 24.35 -7.98
CA ASP A 161 -12.50 23.04 -8.63
C ASP A 161 -11.20 22.33 -8.22
N LYS A 162 -10.07 23.02 -8.25
CA LYS A 162 -8.79 22.50 -7.76
C LYS A 162 -8.81 22.21 -6.27
N ARG A 163 -9.52 23.02 -5.49
CA ARG A 163 -9.69 22.79 -4.06
C ARG A 163 -10.51 21.55 -3.79
N ALA A 164 -11.58 21.33 -4.53
CA ALA A 164 -12.41 20.14 -4.45
C ALA A 164 -11.60 18.88 -4.85
N GLU A 165 -10.80 18.97 -5.91
CA GLU A 165 -9.92 17.88 -6.34
C GLU A 165 -8.87 17.53 -5.27
N TYR A 166 -8.25 18.53 -4.65
CA TYR A 166 -7.31 18.32 -3.54
C TYR A 166 -7.96 17.63 -2.34
N LEU A 167 -9.21 17.99 -2.02
CA LEU A 167 -9.93 17.45 -0.86
C LEU A 167 -10.58 16.09 -1.15
N LYS A 168 -10.75 15.71 -2.40
CA LYS A 168 -11.40 14.47 -2.81
C LYS A 168 -10.87 13.20 -2.10
N PRO A 169 -9.55 13.02 -1.88
CA PRO A 169 -9.03 11.87 -1.14
C PRO A 169 -9.44 11.80 0.33
N PHE A 170 -9.91 12.90 0.90
CA PHE A 170 -10.33 13.01 2.31
C PHE A 170 -11.84 12.98 2.48
N THR A 171 -12.58 13.07 1.38
CA THR A 171 -14.05 13.04 1.39
C THR A 171 -14.52 11.59 1.34
N LEU A 172 -15.19 11.15 2.39
CA LEU A 172 -15.89 9.86 2.38
C LEU A 172 -17.21 10.06 1.61
N THR A 173 -17.28 9.54 0.40
CA THR A 173 -18.53 9.45 -0.37
C THR A 173 -19.25 8.15 -0.10
#